data_33347e2ca4b5a75834cfeeedca9e4ae5
#
_entry.id   33347e2ca4b5a75834cfeeedca9e4ae5
#
_cell.length_a   1.000
_cell.length_b   1.000
_cell.length_c   1.000
_cell.angle_alpha   90.00
_cell.angle_beta   90.00
_cell.angle_gamma   90.00
#
_symmetry.space_group_name_H-M   'P 1'
#
loop_
_entity.id
_entity.type
_entity.pdbx_description
1 polymer ?
#
loop_
_entity_poly.entity_id
_entity_poly.type
_entity_poly.pdbx_seq_one_letter_code
_entity_poly.pdbx_strand_id
1 'polypeptide(L)'
;MQFRIANERNNKIIDLMAQVTLSWVENGDDRTMARRRFANLTLERQQVNLFPLNWTIVHPIDEQSPLFEFDEQTCEEKRLEILVLIEGHDEMFSNTVHRSHSYTWDEIEWNRRFVPMYFPGPTGATVLELKKISETTELPPEDQS
;
A
#
# COMPACT_ATOMS: atom_id res chain seq x y z
N MET A 1 -6.58 2.77 -4.24
CA MET A 1 -5.53 1.75 -4.05
C MET A 1 -5.20 1.62 -2.58
N GLN A 2 -4.97 0.42 -2.11
CA GLN A 2 -4.74 0.14 -0.69
C GLN A 2 -3.52 -0.77 -0.50
N PHE A 3 -2.77 -0.51 0.56
CA PHE A 3 -1.65 -1.35 1.02
C PHE A 3 -1.86 -1.61 2.51
N ARG A 4 -1.49 -2.79 2.98
CA ARG A 4 -1.65 -3.13 4.39
C ARG A 4 -0.34 -3.59 5.01
N ILE A 5 -0.03 -3.04 6.17
CA ILE A 5 1.12 -3.41 6.98
C ILE A 5 0.69 -3.84 8.37
N ALA A 6 1.47 -4.70 8.98
CA ALA A 6 1.29 -5.13 10.36
C ALA A 6 2.64 -5.23 11.07
N ASN A 7 2.64 -5.02 12.37
CA ASN A 7 3.82 -5.23 13.21
C ASN A 7 3.81 -6.68 13.73
N GLU A 8 4.76 -7.48 13.28
CA GLU A 8 4.92 -8.88 13.70
C GLU A 8 5.61 -9.00 15.07
N ARG A 9 6.28 -7.96 15.53
CA ARG A 9 7.04 -7.95 16.78
C ARG A 9 6.23 -7.31 17.91
N ASN A 10 6.59 -7.65 19.15
CA ASN A 10 5.96 -7.06 20.34
C ASN A 10 6.55 -5.70 20.72
N ASN A 11 7.47 -5.15 19.94
CA ASN A 11 8.02 -3.82 20.17
C ASN A 11 7.05 -2.74 19.73
N LYS A 12 7.10 -1.61 20.42
CA LYS A 12 6.26 -0.46 20.11
C LYS A 12 6.93 0.41 19.06
N ILE A 13 6.26 0.59 17.93
CA ILE A 13 6.67 1.50 16.87
C ILE A 13 5.75 2.71 16.87
N ILE A 14 6.34 3.88 16.89
CA ILE A 14 5.63 5.18 16.86
C ILE A 14 6.06 6.00 15.65
N ASP A 15 5.32 7.07 15.38
CA ASP A 15 5.60 8.04 14.33
C ASP A 15 5.86 7.38 12.96
N LEU A 16 4.99 6.43 12.57
CA LEU A 16 5.08 5.82 11.27
C LEU A 16 4.71 6.81 10.18
N MET A 17 5.58 6.89 9.18
CA MET A 17 5.34 7.60 7.93
C MET A 17 5.34 6.62 6.77
N ALA A 18 4.44 6.82 5.83
CA ALA A 18 4.38 6.05 4.59
C ALA A 18 4.58 6.97 3.38
N GLN A 19 5.32 6.48 2.41
CA GLN A 19 5.45 7.08 1.10
C GLN A 19 5.26 6.00 0.05
N VAL A 20 4.45 6.29 -0.95
CA VAL A 20 4.21 5.39 -2.08
C VAL A 20 4.60 6.08 -3.35
N THR A 21 5.49 5.47 -4.10
CA THR A 21 5.99 5.97 -5.38
C THR A 21 5.64 4.99 -6.48
N LEU A 22 5.02 5.49 -7.54
CA LEU A 22 4.81 4.74 -8.77
C LEU A 22 6.01 4.91 -9.70
N SER A 23 6.33 3.87 -10.46
CA SER A 23 7.20 3.98 -11.60
C SER A 23 6.62 3.20 -12.79
N TRP A 24 6.73 3.75 -13.98
CA TRP A 24 6.24 3.12 -15.20
C TRP A 24 7.11 3.49 -16.39
N VAL A 25 7.02 2.71 -17.45
CA VAL A 25 7.75 2.94 -18.68
C VAL A 25 6.83 3.64 -19.69
N GLU A 26 7.26 4.78 -20.20
CA GLU A 26 6.67 5.41 -21.38
C GLU A 26 7.50 5.05 -22.59
N ASN A 27 6.88 4.45 -23.58
CA ASN A 27 7.51 4.16 -24.84
C ASN A 27 7.76 5.49 -25.57
N GLY A 28 8.99 5.69 -26.01
CA GLY A 28 9.29 6.77 -26.92
C GLY A 28 8.72 6.51 -28.32
N ASP A 29 8.63 7.55 -29.13
CA ASP A 29 8.40 7.40 -30.55
C ASP A 29 9.67 6.82 -31.24
N ASP A 30 9.64 6.60 -32.55
CA ASP A 30 10.74 6.01 -33.33
C ASP A 30 12.10 6.74 -33.16
N ARG A 31 12.13 7.90 -32.51
CA ARG A 31 13.32 8.72 -32.33
C ARG A 31 13.73 8.88 -30.86
N THR A 32 12.90 8.46 -29.91
CA THR A 32 13.15 8.59 -28.48
C THR A 32 13.21 7.24 -27.79
N MET A 33 14.17 7.07 -26.90
CA MET A 33 14.26 5.86 -26.07
C MET A 33 13.11 5.82 -25.06
N ALA A 34 12.65 4.62 -24.73
CA ALA A 34 11.72 4.39 -23.62
C ALA A 34 12.26 5.03 -22.33
N ARG A 35 11.42 5.74 -21.60
CA ARG A 35 11.77 6.44 -20.37
C ARG A 35 10.96 5.91 -19.21
N ARG A 36 11.64 5.72 -18.08
CA ARG A 36 10.96 5.43 -16.82
C ARG A 36 10.47 6.73 -16.18
N ARG A 37 9.20 6.77 -15.83
CA ARG A 37 8.56 7.87 -15.12
C ARG A 37 8.33 7.50 -13.67
N PHE A 38 8.25 8.51 -12.82
CA PHE A 38 7.99 8.38 -11.40
C PHE A 38 6.93 9.38 -10.95
N ALA A 39 6.09 8.97 -10.02
CA ALA A 39 5.14 9.86 -9.36
C ALA A 39 4.87 9.38 -7.94
N ASN A 40 4.80 10.31 -7.00
CA ASN A 40 4.38 10.01 -5.65
C ASN A 40 2.85 10.00 -5.57
N LEU A 41 2.29 9.04 -4.84
CA LEU A 41 0.87 8.99 -4.55
C LEU A 41 0.54 9.83 -3.32
N THR A 42 -0.51 10.64 -3.41
CA THR A 42 -1.07 11.33 -2.26
C THR A 42 -1.86 10.31 -1.43
N LEU A 43 -1.50 10.15 -0.17
CA LEU A 43 -2.15 9.22 0.74
C LEU A 43 -3.23 9.93 1.55
N GLU A 44 -4.32 9.22 1.84
CA GLU A 44 -5.39 9.70 2.71
C GLU A 44 -4.86 10.03 4.11
N ARG A 45 -3.96 9.17 4.61
CA ARG A 45 -3.18 9.41 5.84
C ARG A 45 -1.73 9.01 5.59
N GLN A 46 -0.83 9.95 5.73
CA GLN A 46 0.59 9.76 5.47
C GLN A 46 1.39 9.36 6.71
N GLN A 47 0.86 9.69 7.88
CA GLN A 47 1.51 9.46 9.18
C GLN A 47 0.52 8.95 10.21
N VAL A 48 0.96 8.03 11.05
CA VAL A 48 0.27 7.60 12.28
C VAL A 48 1.23 7.69 13.46
N ASN A 49 0.81 8.34 14.55
CA ASN A 49 1.66 8.57 15.69
C ASN A 49 1.89 7.32 16.52
N LEU A 50 0.91 6.44 16.59
CA LEU A 50 0.98 5.17 17.26
C LEU A 50 0.59 4.07 16.27
N PHE A 51 1.49 3.11 16.06
CA PHE A 51 1.18 1.95 15.23
C PHE A 51 0.28 1.01 16.03
N PRO A 52 -1.01 0.91 15.68
CA PRO A 52 -1.92 0.00 16.35
C PRO A 52 -1.54 -1.46 16.06
N LEU A 53 -2.44 -2.29 15.62
CA LEU A 53 -2.16 -3.67 15.23
C LEU A 53 -1.77 -3.78 13.77
N ASN A 54 -2.44 -3.02 12.93
CA ASN A 54 -2.18 -2.92 11.49
C ASN A 54 -2.55 -1.54 10.99
N TRP A 55 -2.07 -1.21 9.79
CA TRP A 55 -2.41 0.02 9.09
C TRP A 55 -2.70 -0.28 7.64
N THR A 56 -3.87 0.13 7.17
CA THR A 56 -4.20 0.16 5.75
C THR A 56 -3.90 1.53 5.19
N ILE A 57 -2.90 1.60 4.34
CA ILE A 57 -2.47 2.81 3.66
C ILE A 57 -3.34 2.98 2.42
N VAL A 58 -4.00 4.12 2.27
CA VAL A 58 -4.98 4.36 1.21
C VAL A 58 -4.53 5.52 0.33
N HIS A 59 -4.52 5.28 -0.98
CA HIS A 59 -4.45 6.32 -2.00
C HIS A 59 -5.80 6.38 -2.72
N PRO A 60 -6.56 7.50 -2.60
CA PRO A 60 -7.77 7.70 -3.38
C PRO A 60 -7.42 7.89 -4.87
N ILE A 61 -8.05 7.12 -5.75
CA ILE A 61 -7.89 7.29 -7.19
C ILE A 61 -8.99 8.23 -7.67
N ASP A 62 -8.64 9.49 -7.82
CA ASP A 62 -9.48 10.57 -8.34
C ASP A 62 -8.85 11.20 -9.59
N GLU A 63 -9.48 12.24 -10.11
CA GLU A 63 -9.00 12.94 -11.31
C GLU A 63 -7.59 13.52 -11.19
N GLN A 64 -7.07 13.71 -9.99
CA GLN A 64 -5.72 14.21 -9.73
C GLN A 64 -4.70 13.09 -9.54
N SER A 65 -5.17 11.86 -9.43
CA SER A 65 -4.29 10.70 -9.23
C SER A 65 -3.50 10.38 -10.49
N PRO A 66 -2.18 10.09 -10.37
CA PRO A 66 -1.42 9.54 -11.48
C PRO A 66 -1.98 8.22 -12.03
N LEU A 67 -2.78 7.50 -11.22
CA LEU A 67 -3.41 6.22 -11.58
C LEU A 67 -4.78 6.37 -12.24
N PHE A 68 -5.31 7.58 -12.36
CA PHE A 68 -6.69 7.80 -12.83
C PHE A 68 -6.97 7.17 -14.21
N GLU A 69 -6.00 7.24 -15.10
CA GLU A 69 -6.12 6.70 -16.46
C GLU A 69 -5.51 5.29 -16.61
N PHE A 70 -5.03 4.70 -15.51
CA PHE A 70 -4.45 3.36 -15.55
C PHE A 70 -5.54 2.31 -15.29
N ASP A 71 -5.69 1.39 -16.20
CA ASP A 71 -6.41 0.14 -16.02
C ASP A 71 -5.41 -1.04 -15.95
N GLU A 72 -5.92 -2.24 -15.81
CA GLU A 72 -5.10 -3.45 -15.71
C GLU A 72 -4.18 -3.62 -16.91
N GLN A 73 -4.71 -3.41 -18.13
CA GLN A 73 -3.93 -3.53 -19.36
C GLN A 73 -2.83 -2.45 -19.44
N THR A 74 -3.15 -1.21 -19.11
CA THR A 74 -2.18 -0.10 -19.12
C THR A 74 -1.06 -0.33 -18.10
N CYS A 75 -1.37 -0.89 -16.92
CA CYS A 75 -0.38 -1.24 -15.92
C CYS A 75 0.62 -2.29 -16.45
N GLU A 76 0.13 -3.30 -17.15
CA GLU A 76 0.96 -4.32 -17.79
C GLU A 76 1.83 -3.73 -18.90
N GLU A 77 1.22 -3.02 -19.85
CA GLU A 77 1.91 -2.43 -21.01
C GLU A 77 3.02 -1.47 -20.59
N LYS A 78 2.77 -0.67 -19.57
CA LYS A 78 3.72 0.30 -19.03
C LYS A 78 4.63 -0.28 -17.94
N ARG A 79 4.50 -1.55 -17.61
CA ARG A 79 5.29 -2.24 -16.59
C ARG A 79 5.30 -1.46 -15.28
N LEU A 80 4.11 -1.18 -14.76
CA LEU A 80 3.94 -0.43 -13.53
C LEU A 80 4.61 -1.15 -12.36
N GLU A 81 5.38 -0.40 -11.58
CA GLU A 81 5.93 -0.82 -10.31
C GLU A 81 5.52 0.17 -9.23
N ILE A 82 5.29 -0.33 -8.04
CA ILE A 82 4.88 0.45 -6.88
C ILE A 82 5.88 0.21 -5.76
N LEU A 83 6.51 1.27 -5.28
CA LEU A 83 7.41 1.23 -4.15
C LEU A 83 6.72 1.82 -2.92
N VAL A 84 6.59 1.02 -1.87
CA VAL A 84 6.08 1.46 -0.57
C VAL A 84 7.26 1.57 0.39
N LEU A 85 7.46 2.75 0.95
CA LEU A 85 8.46 3.05 1.97
C LEU A 85 7.77 3.35 3.29
N ILE A 86 8.22 2.70 4.34
CA ILE A 86 7.74 2.91 5.71
C ILE A 86 8.92 3.29 6.59
N GLU A 87 8.75 4.36 7.35
CA GLU A 87 9.69 4.81 8.36
C GLU A 87 8.97 4.92 9.70
N GLY A 88 9.60 4.49 10.77
CA GLY A 88 9.06 4.57 12.11
C GLY A 88 10.14 4.64 13.17
N HIS A 89 9.76 4.95 14.40
CA HIS A 89 10.66 4.98 15.54
C HIS A 89 10.38 3.83 16.49
N ASP A 90 11.40 3.02 16.76
CA ASP A 90 11.36 1.94 17.75
C ASP A 90 11.73 2.50 19.11
N GLU A 91 10.75 2.58 20.02
CA GLU A 91 10.97 3.10 21.37
C GLU A 91 11.87 2.20 22.22
N MET A 92 11.84 0.90 22.00
CA MET A 92 12.63 -0.06 22.80
C MET A 92 14.14 0.12 22.56
N PHE A 93 14.54 0.32 21.31
CA PHE A 93 15.93 0.49 20.91
C PHE A 93 16.31 1.94 20.60
N SER A 94 15.37 2.87 20.75
CA SER A 94 15.56 4.31 20.48
C SER A 94 16.19 4.60 19.12
N ASN A 95 15.76 3.91 18.09
CA ASN A 95 16.27 4.10 16.74
C ASN A 95 15.14 4.21 15.71
N THR A 96 15.48 4.78 14.56
CA THR A 96 14.61 4.82 13.40
C THR A 96 14.70 3.52 12.63
N VAL A 97 13.55 2.96 12.28
CA VAL A 97 13.44 1.75 11.45
C VAL A 97 12.85 2.09 10.10
N HIS A 98 13.36 1.46 9.06
CA HIS A 98 12.92 1.63 7.68
C HIS A 98 12.53 0.29 7.11
N ARG A 99 11.44 0.28 6.32
CA ARG A 99 11.03 -0.87 5.51
C ARG A 99 10.63 -0.39 4.14
N SER A 100 10.97 -1.17 3.13
CA SER A 100 10.50 -0.94 1.78
C SER A 100 10.02 -2.23 1.15
N HIS A 101 9.04 -2.12 0.29
CA HIS A 101 8.54 -3.23 -0.51
C HIS A 101 8.14 -2.72 -1.88
N SER A 102 8.52 -3.47 -2.92
CA SER A 102 8.13 -3.18 -4.30
C SER A 102 7.11 -4.19 -4.76
N TYR A 103 6.08 -3.69 -5.43
CA TYR A 103 5.05 -4.49 -6.10
C TYR A 103 5.14 -4.26 -7.59
N THR A 104 5.00 -5.33 -8.36
CA THR A 104 4.84 -5.27 -9.80
C THR A 104 3.36 -5.25 -10.17
N TRP A 105 3.04 -4.86 -11.40
CA TRP A 105 1.67 -4.71 -11.87
C TRP A 105 0.82 -5.98 -11.72
N ASP A 106 1.41 -7.15 -11.83
CA ASP A 106 0.76 -8.45 -11.70
C ASP A 106 0.41 -8.84 -10.25
N GLU A 107 0.93 -8.11 -9.27
CA GLU A 107 0.58 -8.28 -7.85
C GLU A 107 -0.60 -7.41 -7.41
N ILE A 108 -1.15 -6.57 -8.31
CA ILE A 108 -2.32 -5.74 -8.02
C ILE A 108 -3.59 -6.58 -8.14
N GLU A 109 -4.37 -6.63 -7.07
CA GLU A 109 -5.69 -7.23 -7.08
C GLU A 109 -6.76 -6.15 -7.35
N TRP A 110 -7.43 -6.24 -8.48
CA TRP A 110 -8.43 -5.28 -8.91
C TRP A 110 -9.81 -5.57 -8.30
N ASN A 111 -10.57 -4.51 -7.99
CA ASN A 111 -11.93 -4.59 -7.46
C ASN A 111 -12.05 -5.45 -6.20
N ARG A 112 -11.03 -5.40 -5.35
CA ARG A 112 -10.97 -6.15 -4.11
C ARG A 112 -10.64 -5.22 -2.94
N ARG A 113 -11.03 -5.66 -1.74
CA ARG A 113 -10.67 -4.99 -0.47
C ARG A 113 -10.09 -6.00 0.50
N PHE A 114 -9.28 -5.53 1.42
CA PHE A 114 -8.75 -6.37 2.49
C PHE A 114 -9.86 -6.83 3.44
N VAL A 115 -9.77 -8.08 3.89
CA VAL A 115 -10.61 -8.58 4.98
C VAL A 115 -10.06 -8.11 6.33
N PRO A 116 -10.90 -7.96 7.38
CA PRO A 116 -10.43 -7.66 8.73
C PRO A 116 -9.42 -8.71 9.22
N MET A 117 -8.33 -8.24 9.88
CA MET A 117 -7.29 -9.11 10.43
C MET A 117 -7.50 -9.41 11.91
N TYR A 118 -8.38 -8.71 12.60
CA TYR A 118 -8.56 -8.84 14.03
C TYR A 118 -10.03 -9.08 14.37
N PHE A 119 -10.23 -9.79 15.47
CA PHE A 119 -11.53 -10.14 16.00
C PHE A 119 -11.49 -10.18 17.54
N PRO A 120 -12.63 -10.06 18.22
CA PRO A 120 -12.69 -10.22 19.66
C PRO A 120 -12.37 -11.68 20.06
N GLY A 121 -11.38 -11.84 20.94
CA GLY A 121 -11.05 -13.16 21.50
C GLY A 121 -12.02 -13.59 22.62
N PRO A 122 -11.86 -14.82 23.13
CA PRO A 122 -12.75 -15.38 24.16
C PRO A 122 -12.81 -14.58 25.48
N THR A 123 -11.75 -13.82 25.76
CA THR A 123 -11.63 -12.99 26.98
C THR A 123 -11.99 -11.53 26.75
N GLY A 124 -12.53 -11.18 25.58
CA GLY A 124 -12.79 -9.79 25.16
C GLY A 124 -11.58 -9.03 24.66
N ALA A 125 -10.37 -9.62 24.70
CA ALA A 125 -9.17 -9.04 24.11
C ALA A 125 -9.23 -9.15 22.58
N THR A 126 -8.67 -8.15 21.87
CA THR A 126 -8.54 -8.19 20.41
C THR A 126 -7.44 -9.17 20.00
N VAL A 127 -7.77 -10.10 19.11
CA VAL A 127 -6.83 -11.06 18.51
C VAL A 127 -6.50 -10.63 17.09
N LEU A 128 -5.20 -10.53 16.78
CA LEU A 128 -4.70 -10.23 15.44
C LEU A 128 -4.27 -11.52 14.73
N GLU A 129 -4.87 -11.79 13.58
CA GLU A 129 -4.48 -12.91 12.71
C GLU A 129 -3.57 -12.43 11.59
N LEU A 130 -2.26 -12.50 11.78
CA LEU A 130 -1.26 -12.09 10.79
C LEU A 130 -1.37 -12.83 9.46
N LYS A 131 -1.87 -14.05 9.46
CA LYS A 131 -2.11 -14.85 8.25
C LYS A 131 -3.07 -14.17 7.28
N LYS A 132 -3.97 -13.32 7.77
CA LYS A 132 -4.96 -12.60 6.96
C LYS A 132 -4.44 -11.31 6.34
N ILE A 133 -3.16 -10.98 6.50
CA ILE A 133 -2.61 -9.69 6.03
C ILE A 133 -2.86 -9.46 4.53
N SER A 134 -2.78 -10.50 3.73
CA SER A 134 -2.97 -10.45 2.27
C SER A 134 -4.35 -10.94 1.80
N GLU A 135 -5.23 -11.35 2.73
CA GLU A 135 -6.56 -11.81 2.34
C GLU A 135 -7.44 -10.65 1.88
N THR A 136 -8.10 -10.85 0.76
CA THR A 136 -9.00 -9.89 0.15
C THR A 136 -10.35 -10.52 -0.20
N THR A 137 -11.36 -9.68 -0.38
CA THR A 137 -12.68 -10.07 -0.88
C THR A 137 -13.10 -9.13 -1.99
N GLU A 138 -13.97 -9.59 -2.88
CA GLU A 138 -14.50 -8.76 -3.95
C GLU A 138 -15.30 -7.58 -3.40
N LEU A 139 -15.18 -6.44 -4.04
CA LEU A 139 -16.05 -5.29 -3.77
C LEU A 139 -17.46 -5.59 -4.28
N PRO A 140 -18.50 -5.14 -3.56
CA PRO A 140 -19.86 -5.14 -4.10
C PRO A 140 -19.94 -4.37 -5.42
N PRO A 141 -20.84 -4.74 -6.34
CA PRO A 141 -20.96 -4.05 -7.64
C PRO A 141 -21.17 -2.53 -7.54
N GLU A 142 -21.75 -2.06 -6.46
CA GLU A 142 -21.99 -0.64 -6.20
C GLU A 142 -20.71 0.15 -5.91
N ASP A 143 -19.67 -0.51 -5.42
CA ASP A 143 -18.39 0.10 -5.04
C ASP A 143 -17.30 -0.06 -6.12
N GLN A 144 -17.63 -0.68 -7.25
CA GLN A 144 -16.69 -0.93 -8.36
C GLN A 144 -16.62 0.21 -9.39
N SER A 145 -17.40 1.21 -9.21
CA SER A 145 -17.46 2.35 -10.13
C SER A 145 -16.35 3.37 -9.92
#